data_042c8d796272d24fbf201d831dffc2ca
#
_entry.id   042c8d796272d24fbf201d831dffc2ca
#
_cell.length_a   1.000
_cell.length_b   1.000
_cell.length_c   1.000
_cell.angle_alpha   90.00
_cell.angle_beta   90.00
_cell.angle_gamma   90.00
#
_symmetry.space_group_name_H-M   'P 1'
#
loop_
_entity.id
_entity.type
_entity.pdbx_description
1 polymer ?
#
loop_
_entity_poly.entity_id
_entity_poly.type
_entity_poly.pdbx_seq_one_letter_code
_entity_poly.pdbx_strand_id
1 'polypeptide(L)'
;MRNSAYLLFACLAATCAVPIFSQTQKQPVDSSKMYTAKTIYFDDRTNADAAANEALAQLKKWGRFQIVSDRQQADVIFLLSESAYRGGYIVPAPGTADSADAKPRVKMDPAPDSGWHAPVRACFLTVIDPRTGDTLWSDSHVWGGVLTGKNSACERVVKELQGQMKK
;
A
#
# COMPACT_ATOMS: atom_id res chain seq x y z
N MET A 1 54.06 7.40 65.75
CA MET A 1 52.63 7.55 66.15
C MET A 1 51.94 8.34 65.13
N ARG A 2 50.84 7.86 64.67
CA ARG A 2 49.75 8.37 63.83
C ARG A 2 49.63 7.69 62.46
N ASN A 3 48.77 6.65 62.50
CA ASN A 3 48.22 5.96 61.34
C ASN A 3 47.27 6.88 60.59
N SER A 4 47.45 7.02 59.29
CA SER A 4 46.44 7.61 58.41
C SER A 4 46.02 6.55 57.42
N ALA A 5 44.81 6.04 57.62
CA ALA A 5 44.14 5.12 56.71
C ALA A 5 43.56 5.92 55.54
N TYR A 6 44.01 5.62 54.31
CA TYR A 6 43.42 6.13 53.11
C TYR A 6 42.32 5.16 52.67
N LEU A 7 41.09 5.57 52.81
CA LEU A 7 39.89 4.94 52.26
C LEU A 7 39.80 5.28 50.75
N LEU A 8 40.11 4.30 49.93
CA LEU A 8 39.91 4.38 48.47
C LEU A 8 38.42 4.11 48.17
N PHE A 9 37.68 5.14 47.85
CA PHE A 9 36.31 5.06 47.30
C PHE A 9 36.41 4.70 45.82
N ALA A 10 36.15 3.44 45.47
CA ALA A 10 35.97 3.01 44.10
C ALA A 10 34.56 3.37 43.64
N CYS A 11 34.39 4.46 42.89
CA CYS A 11 33.15 4.77 42.17
C CYS A 11 32.97 3.82 40.98
N LEU A 12 32.09 2.85 41.14
CA LEU A 12 31.65 1.97 40.05
C LEU A 12 30.63 2.75 39.22
N ALA A 13 31.08 3.31 38.10
CA ALA A 13 30.17 3.93 37.11
C ALA A 13 29.48 2.85 36.32
N ALA A 14 28.25 2.51 36.70
CA ALA A 14 27.37 1.70 35.90
C ALA A 14 26.88 2.47 34.68
N THR A 15 27.48 2.25 33.53
CA THR A 15 27.00 2.76 32.25
C THR A 15 25.73 1.99 31.84
N CYS A 16 24.56 2.56 32.12
CA CYS A 16 23.29 2.09 31.59
C CYS A 16 23.32 2.34 30.06
N ALA A 17 23.59 1.29 29.29
CA ALA A 17 23.33 1.29 27.85
C ALA A 17 21.83 1.31 27.63
N VAL A 18 21.29 2.48 27.31
CA VAL A 18 19.89 2.63 26.87
C VAL A 18 19.81 2.05 25.46
N PRO A 19 18.99 1.01 25.20
CA PRO A 19 18.80 0.58 23.83
C PRO A 19 18.07 1.69 23.07
N ILE A 20 18.77 2.29 22.11
CA ILE A 20 18.18 3.23 21.15
C ILE A 20 17.25 2.38 20.27
N PHE A 21 15.98 2.29 20.64
CA PHE A 21 14.95 1.85 19.73
C PHE A 21 14.91 2.87 18.59
N SER A 22 15.52 2.53 17.47
CA SER A 22 15.30 3.25 16.21
C SER A 22 13.81 3.09 15.87
N GLN A 23 13.00 4.02 16.34
CA GLN A 23 11.67 4.22 15.80
C GLN A 23 11.88 4.61 14.33
N THR A 24 11.64 3.68 13.43
CA THR A 24 11.48 3.98 12.02
C THR A 24 10.33 4.97 11.93
N GLN A 25 10.64 6.26 11.94
CA GLN A 25 9.65 7.31 11.68
C GLN A 25 9.11 7.02 10.28
N LYS A 26 7.90 6.47 10.24
CA LYS A 26 7.13 6.40 9.02
C LYS A 26 6.97 7.84 8.54
N GLN A 27 7.71 8.22 7.49
CA GLN A 27 7.54 9.53 6.88
C GLN A 27 6.08 9.76 6.57
N PRO A 28 5.54 10.95 6.82
CA PRO A 28 4.17 11.25 6.44
C PRO A 28 4.03 10.99 4.94
N VAL A 29 3.10 10.11 4.59
CA VAL A 29 2.82 9.76 3.20
C VAL A 29 2.35 11.02 2.49
N ASP A 30 3.11 11.46 1.49
CA ASP A 30 2.76 12.63 0.69
C ASP A 30 1.62 12.28 -0.29
N SER A 31 0.40 12.36 0.19
CA SER A 31 -0.79 12.12 -0.62
C SER A 31 -1.00 13.20 -1.71
N SER A 32 -0.25 14.32 -1.67
CA SER A 32 -0.35 15.38 -2.68
C SER A 32 0.00 14.87 -4.08
N LYS A 33 0.89 13.88 -4.16
CA LYS A 33 1.29 13.23 -5.41
C LYS A 33 0.11 12.59 -6.14
N MET A 34 -0.85 12.04 -5.43
CA MET A 34 -2.06 11.46 -6.01
C MET A 34 -2.90 12.54 -6.75
N TYR A 35 -2.95 13.76 -6.20
CA TYR A 35 -3.71 14.86 -6.80
C TYR A 35 -3.03 15.48 -8.01
N THR A 36 -1.72 15.37 -8.14
CA THR A 36 -0.93 15.90 -9.27
C THR A 36 -0.69 14.89 -10.38
N ALA A 37 -0.91 13.61 -10.10
CA ALA A 37 -0.72 12.51 -11.04
C ALA A 37 -1.57 12.69 -12.30
N LYS A 38 -0.99 12.39 -13.47
CA LYS A 38 -1.64 12.41 -14.79
C LYS A 38 -1.72 11.02 -15.41
N THR A 39 -0.74 10.17 -15.12
CA THR A 39 -0.65 8.81 -15.65
C THR A 39 -0.80 7.78 -14.55
N ILE A 40 -1.54 6.71 -14.86
CA ILE A 40 -1.70 5.57 -13.96
C ILE A 40 -1.37 4.27 -14.67
N TYR A 41 -0.75 3.36 -13.94
CA TYR A 41 -0.71 1.95 -14.29
C TYR A 41 -1.77 1.22 -13.45
N PHE A 42 -2.65 0.45 -14.11
CA PHE A 42 -3.68 -0.33 -13.43
C PHE A 42 -3.20 -1.77 -13.25
N ASP A 43 -2.94 -2.17 -12.01
CA ASP A 43 -2.52 -3.54 -11.66
C ASP A 43 -3.71 -4.30 -11.05
N ASP A 44 -4.25 -5.25 -11.81
CA ASP A 44 -5.30 -6.13 -11.34
C ASP A 44 -4.71 -7.36 -10.65
N ARG A 45 -5.08 -7.54 -9.38
CA ARG A 45 -4.77 -8.71 -8.55
C ARG A 45 -6.05 -9.39 -8.05
N THR A 46 -7.18 -9.06 -8.64
CA THR A 46 -8.42 -9.80 -8.40
C THR A 46 -8.40 -11.09 -9.23
N ASN A 47 -9.07 -12.13 -8.74
CA ASN A 47 -9.24 -13.36 -9.50
C ASN A 47 -10.51 -13.30 -10.37
N ALA A 48 -10.87 -12.10 -10.89
CA ALA A 48 -12.10 -11.91 -11.65
C ALA A 48 -11.98 -10.76 -12.65
N ASP A 49 -11.71 -11.11 -13.90
CA ASP A 49 -11.58 -10.16 -15.01
C ASP A 49 -12.80 -9.21 -15.14
N ALA A 50 -14.01 -9.70 -14.88
CA ALA A 50 -15.22 -8.88 -14.96
C ALA A 50 -15.19 -7.71 -13.94
N ALA A 51 -14.73 -7.96 -12.71
CA ALA A 51 -14.65 -6.94 -11.68
C ALA A 51 -13.57 -5.90 -12.00
N ALA A 52 -12.43 -6.35 -12.51
CA ALA A 52 -11.35 -5.49 -12.95
C ALA A 52 -11.78 -4.61 -14.14
N ASN A 53 -12.50 -5.20 -15.10
CA ASN A 53 -13.03 -4.49 -16.26
C ASN A 53 -14.02 -3.39 -15.86
N GLU A 54 -14.90 -3.63 -14.87
CA GLU A 54 -15.83 -2.60 -14.38
C GLU A 54 -15.09 -1.45 -13.69
N ALA A 55 -14.11 -1.75 -12.83
CA ALA A 55 -13.27 -0.73 -12.22
C ALA A 55 -12.52 0.09 -13.28
N LEU A 56 -11.94 -0.57 -14.28
CA LEU A 56 -11.22 0.07 -15.38
C LEU A 56 -12.16 0.93 -16.26
N ALA A 57 -13.37 0.43 -16.53
CA ALA A 57 -14.38 1.19 -17.26
C ALA A 57 -14.77 2.48 -16.51
N GLN A 58 -14.93 2.39 -15.18
CA GLN A 58 -15.22 3.54 -14.36
C GLN A 58 -14.06 4.55 -14.33
N LEU A 59 -12.81 4.09 -14.30
CA LEU A 59 -11.62 4.95 -14.41
C LEU A 59 -11.56 5.66 -15.78
N LYS A 60 -11.82 4.94 -16.86
CA LYS A 60 -11.88 5.50 -18.21
C LYS A 60 -13.01 6.54 -18.35
N LYS A 61 -14.20 6.24 -17.79
CA LYS A 61 -15.33 7.17 -17.77
C LYS A 61 -15.00 8.45 -16.98
N TRP A 62 -14.22 8.34 -15.93
CA TRP A 62 -13.77 9.50 -15.16
C TRP A 62 -12.89 10.42 -16.01
N GLY A 63 -12.02 9.86 -16.85
CA GLY A 63 -11.22 10.63 -17.80
C GLY A 63 -10.13 11.52 -17.20
N ARG A 64 -9.88 11.39 -15.87
CA ARG A 64 -8.88 12.19 -15.17
C ARG A 64 -7.45 11.76 -15.47
N PHE A 65 -7.25 10.45 -15.65
CA PHE A 65 -5.94 9.85 -15.80
C PHE A 65 -5.76 9.23 -17.18
N GLN A 66 -4.56 9.33 -17.71
CA GLN A 66 -4.12 8.52 -18.81
C GLN A 66 -3.67 7.16 -18.26
N ILE A 67 -4.25 6.08 -18.79
CA ILE A 67 -3.87 4.72 -18.40
C ILE A 67 -2.74 4.27 -19.30
N VAL A 68 -1.60 3.92 -18.70
CA VAL A 68 -0.41 3.44 -19.40
C VAL A 68 -0.26 1.93 -19.21
N SER A 69 0.34 1.28 -20.22
CA SER A 69 0.63 -0.17 -20.17
C SER A 69 1.96 -0.47 -19.46
N ASP A 70 2.85 0.51 -19.42
CA ASP A 70 4.15 0.40 -18.76
C ASP A 70 4.12 1.09 -17.40
N ARG A 71 4.32 0.31 -16.34
CA ARG A 71 4.34 0.80 -14.95
C ARG A 71 5.47 1.80 -14.68
N GLN A 72 6.54 1.78 -15.46
CA GLN A 72 7.66 2.72 -15.33
C GLN A 72 7.28 4.13 -15.78
N GLN A 73 6.27 4.25 -16.64
CA GLN A 73 5.75 5.52 -17.16
C GLN A 73 4.61 6.09 -16.31
N ALA A 74 4.20 5.36 -15.27
CA ALA A 74 3.11 5.79 -14.42
C ALA A 74 3.56 6.72 -13.31
N ASP A 75 2.81 7.78 -13.07
CA ASP A 75 2.99 8.65 -11.91
C ASP A 75 2.58 7.94 -10.62
N VAL A 76 1.51 7.14 -10.70
CA VAL A 76 1.00 6.31 -9.59
C VAL A 76 0.48 4.97 -10.09
N ILE A 77 0.50 3.97 -9.22
CA ILE A 77 -0.04 2.63 -9.49
C ILE A 77 -1.41 2.52 -8.82
N PHE A 78 -2.41 2.06 -9.55
CA PHE A 78 -3.71 1.68 -9.00
C PHE A 78 -3.78 0.17 -8.90
N LEU A 79 -3.60 -0.33 -7.69
CA LEU A 79 -3.65 -1.75 -7.38
C LEU A 79 -5.06 -2.13 -6.95
N LEU A 80 -5.73 -2.93 -7.77
CA LEU A 80 -7.03 -3.53 -7.44
C LEU A 80 -6.83 -4.94 -6.92
N SER A 81 -7.42 -5.28 -5.76
CA SER A 81 -7.18 -6.57 -5.11
C SER A 81 -8.35 -7.02 -4.24
N GLU A 82 -8.34 -8.29 -3.83
CA GLU A 82 -9.30 -8.87 -2.87
C GLU A 82 -8.75 -8.91 -1.44
N SER A 83 -7.52 -8.45 -1.26
CA SER A 83 -6.83 -8.44 0.05
C SER A 83 -6.13 -7.11 0.24
N ALA A 84 -6.00 -6.68 1.49
CA ALA A 84 -5.34 -5.42 1.82
C ALA A 84 -3.85 -5.45 1.45
N TYR A 85 -3.37 -4.37 0.85
CA TYR A 85 -1.97 -4.17 0.52
C TYR A 85 -1.15 -3.85 1.76
N ARG A 86 0.02 -4.52 1.91
CA ARG A 86 0.94 -4.36 3.05
C ARG A 86 2.32 -3.82 2.66
N GLY A 87 2.49 -3.43 1.41
CA GLY A 87 3.75 -2.88 0.92
C GLY A 87 4.52 -3.80 -0.02
N GLY A 88 5.74 -3.41 -0.35
CA GLY A 88 6.65 -4.19 -1.20
C GLY A 88 6.37 -4.08 -2.69
N TYR A 89 5.56 -3.15 -3.14
CA TYR A 89 5.42 -2.85 -4.56
C TYR A 89 6.67 -2.12 -5.02
N ILE A 90 7.47 -2.77 -5.85
CA ILE A 90 8.69 -2.20 -6.39
C ILE A 90 8.58 -2.23 -7.92
N VAL A 91 8.77 -1.08 -8.54
CA VAL A 91 8.95 -0.97 -9.98
C VAL A 91 10.45 -1.03 -10.26
N PRO A 92 10.96 -2.07 -10.94
CA PRO A 92 12.37 -2.15 -11.27
C PRO A 92 12.82 -0.95 -12.10
N ALA A 93 14.06 -0.54 -11.92
CA ALA A 93 14.64 0.53 -12.74
C ALA A 93 14.68 0.12 -14.23
N PRO A 94 14.58 1.08 -15.16
CA PRO A 94 14.71 0.80 -16.58
C PRO A 94 16.03 0.05 -16.88
N GLY A 95 15.94 -1.02 -17.68
CA GLY A 95 17.10 -1.82 -18.09
C GLY A 95 17.51 -2.95 -17.14
N THR A 96 16.80 -3.17 -16.04
CA THR A 96 16.97 -4.39 -15.24
C THR A 96 16.26 -5.56 -15.92
N ALA A 97 16.91 -6.75 -15.87
CA ALA A 97 16.45 -7.97 -16.56
C ALA A 97 15.12 -8.56 -16.05
N ASP A 98 14.53 -7.98 -15.00
CA ASP A 98 13.17 -8.32 -14.59
C ASP A 98 12.21 -7.79 -15.66
N SER A 99 11.81 -8.70 -16.53
CA SER A 99 10.97 -8.43 -17.70
C SER A 99 9.78 -7.55 -17.33
N ALA A 100 9.47 -6.59 -18.19
CA ALA A 100 8.31 -5.70 -18.07
C ALA A 100 6.99 -6.47 -17.86
N ASP A 101 6.96 -7.74 -18.25
CA ASP A 101 5.82 -8.66 -18.14
C ASP A 101 5.69 -9.36 -16.79
N ALA A 102 6.74 -9.36 -15.95
CA ALA A 102 6.65 -9.99 -14.63
C ALA A 102 5.82 -9.13 -13.68
N LYS A 103 4.72 -9.69 -13.17
CA LYS A 103 3.93 -8.99 -12.13
C LYS A 103 4.81 -8.70 -10.92
N PRO A 104 4.88 -7.44 -10.43
CA PRO A 104 5.67 -7.08 -9.26
C PRO A 104 5.28 -7.94 -8.05
N ARG A 105 6.26 -8.30 -7.25
CA ARG A 105 5.98 -8.93 -5.96
C ARG A 105 5.38 -7.88 -5.03
N VAL A 106 4.23 -8.21 -4.44
CA VAL A 106 3.54 -7.34 -3.47
C VAL A 106 3.25 -8.15 -2.21
N LYS A 107 3.33 -7.50 -1.07
CA LYS A 107 2.87 -8.08 0.19
C LYS A 107 1.39 -7.77 0.35
N MET A 108 0.60 -8.81 0.44
CA MET A 108 -0.84 -8.73 0.67
C MET A 108 -1.15 -9.38 2.01
N ASP A 109 -2.22 -8.96 2.66
CA ASP A 109 -2.74 -9.75 3.76
C ASP A 109 -3.10 -11.15 3.25
N PRO A 110 -2.84 -12.20 4.04
CA PRO A 110 -3.41 -13.49 3.74
C PRO A 110 -4.93 -13.33 3.62
N ALA A 111 -5.52 -14.02 2.65
CA ALA A 111 -6.97 -14.08 2.55
C ALA A 111 -7.52 -14.48 3.93
N PRO A 112 -8.55 -13.79 4.45
CA PRO A 112 -9.08 -14.10 5.76
C PRO A 112 -9.40 -15.59 5.83
N ASP A 113 -8.81 -16.24 6.83
CA ASP A 113 -8.96 -17.68 7.03
C ASP A 113 -10.44 -17.99 7.19
N SER A 114 -10.94 -18.97 6.43
CA SER A 114 -12.35 -19.35 6.39
C SER A 114 -12.75 -20.15 7.65
N GLY A 115 -12.46 -19.56 8.83
CA GLY A 115 -13.09 -19.99 10.06
C GLY A 115 -14.63 -19.92 9.92
N TRP A 116 -15.37 -20.35 10.90
CA TRP A 116 -16.85 -20.44 10.93
C TRP A 116 -17.59 -19.13 10.55
N HIS A 117 -16.89 -18.04 10.30
CA HIS A 117 -17.42 -16.79 9.76
C HIS A 117 -17.14 -16.73 8.26
N ALA A 118 -18.15 -16.46 7.46
CA ALA A 118 -17.98 -16.21 6.04
C ALA A 118 -16.87 -15.14 5.85
N PRO A 119 -15.86 -15.40 5.00
CA PRO A 119 -14.78 -14.44 4.81
C PRO A 119 -15.38 -13.09 4.36
N VAL A 120 -14.96 -12.02 4.99
CA VAL A 120 -15.31 -10.67 4.57
C VAL A 120 -14.70 -10.49 3.18
N ARG A 121 -15.55 -10.51 2.17
CA ARG A 121 -15.14 -10.32 0.78
C ARG A 121 -15.17 -8.83 0.48
N ALA A 122 -14.03 -8.27 0.15
CA ALA A 122 -13.92 -6.87 -0.18
C ALA A 122 -13.08 -6.66 -1.44
N CYS A 123 -13.42 -5.62 -2.20
CA CYS A 123 -12.60 -5.10 -3.26
C CYS A 123 -11.80 -3.92 -2.68
N PHE A 124 -10.49 -4.00 -2.74
CA PHE A 124 -9.57 -2.95 -2.31
C PHE A 124 -9.04 -2.23 -3.53
N LEU A 125 -8.98 -0.91 -3.46
CA LEU A 125 -8.22 -0.09 -4.39
C LEU A 125 -7.15 0.66 -3.59
N THR A 126 -5.89 0.43 -3.94
CA THR A 126 -4.76 1.08 -3.30
C THR A 126 -4.01 1.91 -4.33
N VAL A 127 -3.80 3.18 -4.04
CA VAL A 127 -2.94 4.08 -4.83
C VAL A 127 -1.55 4.06 -4.23
N ILE A 128 -0.56 3.71 -5.04
CA ILE A 128 0.81 3.45 -4.60
C ILE A 128 1.76 4.38 -5.37
N ASP A 129 2.75 4.92 -4.66
CA ASP A 129 3.88 5.58 -5.31
C ASP A 129 4.81 4.52 -5.95
N PRO A 130 4.99 4.53 -7.27
CA PRO A 130 5.83 3.53 -7.94
C PRO A 130 7.30 3.59 -7.53
N ARG A 131 7.79 4.70 -6.98
CA ARG A 131 9.20 4.89 -6.62
C ARG A 131 9.52 4.38 -5.23
N THR A 132 8.61 4.57 -4.29
CA THR A 132 8.83 4.22 -2.88
C THR A 132 8.07 2.96 -2.47
N GLY A 133 7.01 2.59 -3.19
CA GLY A 133 6.08 1.54 -2.82
C GLY A 133 5.12 1.94 -1.70
N ASP A 134 5.11 3.23 -1.32
CA ASP A 134 4.24 3.73 -0.26
C ASP A 134 2.79 3.85 -0.73
N THR A 135 1.87 3.58 0.18
CA THR A 135 0.45 3.82 -0.04
C THR A 135 0.13 5.30 0.07
N LEU A 136 -0.33 5.91 -1.01
CA LEU A 136 -0.82 7.29 -1.05
C LEU A 136 -2.27 7.38 -0.59
N TRP A 137 -3.07 6.37 -0.92
CA TRP A 137 -4.47 6.23 -0.54
C TRP A 137 -4.89 4.76 -0.64
N SER A 138 -5.83 4.35 0.20
CA SER A 138 -6.42 3.02 0.10
C SER A 138 -7.83 3.04 0.69
N ASP A 139 -8.74 2.37 0.02
CA ASP A 139 -10.10 2.15 0.49
C ASP A 139 -10.61 0.79 0.02
N SER A 140 -11.72 0.33 0.61
CA SER A 140 -12.29 -0.96 0.28
C SER A 140 -13.82 -0.93 0.35
N HIS A 141 -14.44 -1.69 -0.54
CA HIS A 141 -15.88 -1.89 -0.53
C HIS A 141 -16.22 -3.37 -0.40
N VAL A 142 -17.03 -3.68 0.62
CA VAL A 142 -17.44 -5.07 0.94
C VAL A 142 -18.49 -5.56 -0.08
N TRP A 143 -18.40 -6.82 -0.48
CA TRP A 143 -19.38 -7.49 -1.32
C TRP A 143 -19.80 -8.85 -0.74
N GLY A 144 -20.95 -9.36 -1.15
CA GLY A 144 -21.45 -10.67 -0.69
C GLY A 144 -22.83 -10.63 -0.03
N GLY A 145 -23.49 -9.48 0.00
CA GLY A 145 -24.93 -9.39 0.31
C GLY A 145 -25.80 -9.71 -0.91
N VAL A 146 -27.10 -9.79 -0.69
CA VAL A 146 -28.10 -10.07 -1.75
C VAL A 146 -28.09 -9.03 -2.89
N LEU A 147 -27.57 -7.82 -2.61
CA LEU A 147 -27.63 -6.66 -3.52
C LEU A 147 -26.26 -6.20 -4.05
N THR A 148 -25.16 -6.70 -3.53
CA THR A 148 -23.83 -6.21 -3.91
C THR A 148 -22.98 -7.35 -4.44
N GLY A 149 -22.83 -7.40 -5.77
CA GLY A 149 -21.88 -8.28 -6.42
C GLY A 149 -20.45 -7.75 -6.37
N LYS A 150 -19.46 -8.60 -6.64
CA LYS A 150 -18.04 -8.24 -6.68
C LYS A 150 -17.77 -7.08 -7.66
N ASN A 151 -18.35 -7.14 -8.86
CA ASN A 151 -18.18 -6.11 -9.89
C ASN A 151 -18.62 -4.73 -9.38
N SER A 152 -19.82 -4.66 -8.75
CA SER A 152 -20.32 -3.43 -8.15
C SER A 152 -19.45 -2.90 -7.03
N ALA A 153 -18.82 -3.78 -6.24
CA ALA A 153 -17.90 -3.36 -5.17
C ALA A 153 -16.66 -2.70 -5.75
N CYS A 154 -16.07 -3.29 -6.80
CA CYS A 154 -14.89 -2.73 -7.45
C CYS A 154 -15.19 -1.43 -8.20
N GLU A 155 -16.38 -1.27 -8.78
CA GLU A 155 -16.83 0.01 -9.35
C GLU A 155 -16.99 1.08 -8.27
N ARG A 156 -17.58 0.72 -7.12
CA ARG A 156 -17.84 1.66 -6.01
C ARG A 156 -16.57 2.19 -5.39
N VAL A 157 -15.56 1.36 -5.16
CA VAL A 157 -14.30 1.83 -4.59
C VAL A 157 -13.61 2.86 -5.49
N VAL A 158 -13.75 2.75 -6.81
CA VAL A 158 -13.30 3.78 -7.75
C VAL A 158 -14.11 5.07 -7.61
N LYS A 159 -15.44 4.98 -7.41
CA LYS A 159 -16.29 6.15 -7.19
C LYS A 159 -15.97 6.86 -5.86
N GLU A 160 -15.59 6.12 -4.83
CA GLU A 160 -15.13 6.67 -3.55
C GLU A 160 -13.84 7.49 -3.74
N LEU A 161 -12.86 6.95 -4.50
CA LEU A 161 -11.68 7.72 -4.90
C LEU A 161 -12.04 8.99 -5.67
N GLN A 162 -12.98 8.90 -6.63
CA GLN A 162 -13.46 10.07 -7.37
C GLN A 162 -14.06 11.13 -6.45
N GLY A 163 -14.83 10.70 -5.45
CA GLY A 163 -15.41 11.59 -4.45
C GLY A 163 -14.35 12.29 -3.59
N GLN A 164 -13.33 11.56 -3.21
CA GLN A 164 -12.21 12.07 -2.42
C GLN A 164 -11.40 13.12 -3.19
N MET A 165 -11.18 12.92 -4.48
CA MET A 165 -10.37 13.81 -5.32
C MET A 165 -11.11 15.04 -5.83
N LYS A 166 -12.41 15.18 -5.56
CA LYS A 166 -13.22 16.39 -5.90
C LYS A 166 -13.23 17.42 -4.78
N LYS A 167 -12.79 17.05 -3.58
CA LYS A 167 -12.68 17.93 -2.42
C LYS A 167 -11.39 18.74 -2.46
#